data_338a0acdf831e99c349cd715d3a303ad
#
_entry.id   338a0acdf831e99c349cd715d3a303ad
#
_cell.length_a   1.000
_cell.length_b   1.000
_cell.length_c   1.000
_cell.angle_alpha   90.00
_cell.angle_beta   90.00
_cell.angle_gamma   90.00
#
_symmetry.space_group_name_H-M   'P 1'
#
loop_
_entity.id
_entity.type
_entity.pdbx_description
1 polymer ?
#
loop_
_entity_poly.entity_id
_entity_poly.type
_entity_poly.pdbx_seq_one_letter_code
_entity_poly.pdbx_strand_id
1 'polypeptide(L)'
;GRSKENDPYKPSSPYAASKASSDHLVYSYVRTFKLNAMITNCSNNYGPRQHPEKLIPKLIYNIIHNRALPIYGKGNNSREWIFVKDHCEALFKVFKKGKIGNFYNIGSNINFKNKDIVKLLIKIANKKIKVGKNVKIKFVTDRPGHDYRYALDSTKINKKVGWKAKTKLIEGLSLTFDWYLLNKKYFKTIKKNDITKRIGKIK
;
A
#
# COMPACT_ATOMS: atom_id res chain seq x y z
N GLY A 1 -15.66 8.09 7.87
CA GLY A 1 -14.68 9.18 7.87
C GLY A 1 -13.30 8.74 7.38
N ARG A 2 -12.35 9.65 7.39
CA ARG A 2 -10.91 9.43 7.15
C ARG A 2 -10.16 9.78 8.43
N SER A 3 -9.15 8.98 8.76
CA SER A 3 -8.34 9.21 9.97
C SER A 3 -7.45 10.44 9.79
N LYS A 4 -7.51 11.33 10.76
CA LYS A 4 -6.68 12.53 10.86
C LYS A 4 -5.47 12.28 11.75
N GLU A 5 -4.49 13.15 11.70
CA GLU A 5 -3.25 13.02 12.48
C GLU A 5 -3.45 13.14 14.00
N ASN A 6 -4.55 13.74 14.43
CA ASN A 6 -4.91 13.91 15.84
C ASN A 6 -5.96 12.90 16.34
N ASP A 7 -6.40 11.96 15.49
CA ASP A 7 -7.31 10.91 15.93
C ASP A 7 -6.58 9.96 16.90
N PRO A 8 -7.25 9.47 17.95
CA PRO A 8 -6.63 8.52 18.88
C PRO A 8 -6.35 7.18 18.19
N TYR A 9 -5.19 6.58 18.50
CA TYR A 9 -4.87 5.24 18.04
C TYR A 9 -5.78 4.19 18.67
N LYS A 10 -6.37 3.32 17.83
CA LYS A 10 -7.21 2.18 18.23
C LYS A 10 -6.73 0.92 17.50
N PRO A 11 -5.57 0.36 17.86
CA PRO A 11 -4.98 -0.76 17.14
C PRO A 11 -5.84 -2.01 17.26
N SER A 12 -6.14 -2.65 16.12
CA SER A 12 -6.94 -3.89 16.02
C SER A 12 -6.09 -5.17 15.98
N SER A 13 -4.78 -5.04 15.98
CA SER A 13 -3.85 -6.17 15.93
C SER A 13 -2.53 -5.87 16.62
N PRO A 14 -1.74 -6.90 17.06
CA PRO A 14 -0.41 -6.69 17.61
C PRO A 14 0.51 -5.89 16.67
N TYR A 15 0.41 -6.12 15.35
CA TYR A 15 1.15 -5.34 14.36
C TYR A 15 0.76 -3.85 14.41
N ALA A 16 -0.55 -3.54 14.41
CA ALA A 16 -1.01 -2.16 14.50
C ALA A 16 -0.58 -1.50 15.81
N ALA A 17 -0.61 -2.24 16.93
CA ALA A 17 -0.13 -1.77 18.22
C ALA A 17 1.37 -1.43 18.20
N SER A 18 2.21 -2.29 17.60
CA SER A 18 3.65 -2.04 17.49
C SER A 18 3.95 -0.79 16.64
N LYS A 19 3.16 -0.53 15.59
CA LYS A 19 3.31 0.69 14.78
C LYS A 19 2.90 1.94 15.55
N ALA A 20 1.79 1.90 16.28
CA ALA A 20 1.37 3.00 17.14
C ALA A 20 2.42 3.30 18.22
N SER A 21 2.99 2.25 18.84
CA SER A 21 4.07 2.40 19.82
C SER A 21 5.32 3.04 19.21
N SER A 22 5.67 2.70 17.99
CA SER A 22 6.79 3.33 17.27
C SER A 22 6.58 4.84 17.10
N ASP A 23 5.38 5.26 16.71
CA ASP A 23 5.05 6.67 16.55
C ASP A 23 5.12 7.42 17.90
N HIS A 24 4.58 6.84 18.97
CA HIS A 24 4.68 7.41 20.31
C HIS A 24 6.12 7.49 20.80
N LEU A 25 6.94 6.48 20.52
CA LEU A 25 8.34 6.47 20.91
C LEU A 25 9.10 7.62 20.23
N VAL A 26 8.98 7.77 18.91
CA VAL A 26 9.61 8.89 18.19
C VAL A 26 9.13 10.24 18.73
N TYR A 27 7.83 10.38 18.97
CA TYR A 27 7.27 11.61 19.53
C TYR A 27 7.83 11.93 20.93
N SER A 28 8.01 10.92 21.81
CA SER A 28 8.60 11.10 23.13
C SER A 28 10.05 11.59 23.05
N TYR A 29 10.85 11.04 22.11
CA TYR A 29 12.22 11.52 21.87
C TYR A 29 12.27 12.97 21.39
N VAL A 30 11.36 13.38 20.53
CA VAL A 30 11.23 14.79 20.12
C VAL A 30 10.96 15.67 21.33
N ARG A 31 10.03 15.25 22.23
CA ARG A 31 9.67 16.04 23.40
C ARG A 31 10.79 16.12 24.45
N THR A 32 11.38 14.98 24.77
CA THR A 32 12.36 14.84 25.86
C THR A 32 13.76 15.32 25.44
N PHE A 33 14.22 14.86 24.28
CA PHE A 33 15.61 15.07 23.84
C PHE A 33 15.74 16.08 22.71
N LYS A 34 14.66 16.76 22.34
CA LYS A 34 14.65 17.76 21.24
C LYS A 34 15.12 17.20 19.90
N LEU A 35 14.88 15.88 19.69
CA LEU A 35 15.22 15.24 18.41
C LEU A 35 14.51 15.94 17.25
N ASN A 36 15.25 16.28 16.20
CA ASN A 36 14.70 16.90 14.99
C ASN A 36 14.04 15.86 14.11
N ALA A 37 12.84 15.40 14.49
CA ALA A 37 12.09 14.39 13.75
C ALA A 37 10.64 14.80 13.48
N MET A 38 10.08 14.25 12.41
CA MET A 38 8.68 14.31 12.03
C MET A 38 8.19 12.89 11.78
N ILE A 39 6.90 12.65 11.98
CA ILE A 39 6.29 11.33 11.80
C ILE A 39 5.38 11.36 10.58
N THR A 40 5.49 10.36 9.73
CA THR A 40 4.63 10.22 8.56
C THR A 40 3.89 8.89 8.57
N ASN A 41 2.56 8.94 8.40
CA ASN A 41 1.71 7.77 8.25
C ASN A 41 1.20 7.68 6.81
N CYS A 42 1.57 6.62 6.09
CA CYS A 42 1.22 6.49 4.69
C CYS A 42 0.12 5.45 4.43
N SER A 43 -0.66 5.69 3.39
CA SER A 43 -1.56 4.69 2.83
C SER A 43 -0.79 3.56 2.12
N ASN A 44 -1.51 2.56 1.58
CA ASN A 44 -0.87 1.41 0.96
C ASN A 44 -0.05 1.83 -0.27
N ASN A 45 1.26 1.70 -0.17
CA ASN A 45 2.16 1.95 -1.29
C ASN A 45 2.07 0.85 -2.35
N TYR A 46 2.24 1.23 -3.61
CA TYR A 46 2.43 0.31 -4.71
C TYR A 46 3.36 0.93 -5.76
N GLY A 47 4.01 0.09 -6.56
CA GLY A 47 4.91 0.56 -7.60
C GLY A 47 5.99 -0.45 -7.97
N PRO A 48 6.96 -0.04 -8.81
CA PRO A 48 8.14 -0.80 -9.14
C PRO A 48 8.90 -1.29 -7.89
N ARG A 49 9.50 -2.47 -7.99
CA ARG A 49 10.35 -3.10 -6.94
C ARG A 49 9.65 -3.45 -5.64
N GLN A 50 8.33 -3.31 -5.53
CA GLN A 50 7.62 -3.75 -4.34
C GLN A 50 7.73 -5.27 -4.18
N HIS A 51 7.99 -5.74 -2.95
CA HIS A 51 8.11 -7.18 -2.68
C HIS A 51 6.82 -7.95 -3.05
N PRO A 52 6.92 -9.05 -3.80
CA PRO A 52 5.75 -9.73 -4.38
C PRO A 52 4.89 -10.55 -3.39
N GLU A 53 5.17 -10.49 -2.10
CA GLU A 53 4.20 -10.90 -1.07
C GLU A 53 3.01 -9.95 -0.96
N LYS A 54 3.20 -8.67 -1.38
CA LYS A 54 2.15 -7.64 -1.33
C LYS A 54 1.13 -7.84 -2.47
N LEU A 55 -0.08 -7.33 -2.27
CA LEU A 55 -1.23 -7.62 -3.14
C LEU A 55 -0.95 -7.34 -4.63
N ILE A 56 -0.59 -6.10 -4.98
CA ILE A 56 -0.44 -5.68 -6.38
C ILE A 56 0.65 -6.48 -7.10
N PRO A 57 1.91 -6.54 -6.62
CA PRO A 57 2.93 -7.30 -7.33
C PRO A 57 2.65 -8.82 -7.34
N LYS A 58 2.00 -9.37 -6.32
CA LYS A 58 1.55 -10.78 -6.32
C LYS A 58 0.51 -11.05 -7.41
N LEU A 59 -0.45 -10.15 -7.58
CA LEU A 59 -1.44 -10.26 -8.65
C LEU A 59 -0.77 -10.17 -10.03
N ILE A 60 0.15 -9.24 -10.22
CA ILE A 60 0.91 -9.09 -11.47
C ILE A 60 1.73 -10.36 -11.75
N TYR A 61 2.44 -10.89 -10.74
CA TYR A 61 3.16 -12.17 -10.87
C TYR A 61 2.24 -13.30 -11.33
N ASN A 62 1.07 -13.44 -10.68
CA ASN A 62 0.12 -14.48 -11.03
C ASN A 62 -0.46 -14.31 -12.45
N ILE A 63 -0.73 -13.09 -12.88
CA ILE A 63 -1.19 -12.81 -14.25
C ILE A 63 -0.13 -13.24 -15.26
N ILE A 64 1.13 -12.82 -15.09
CA ILE A 64 2.25 -13.13 -15.99
C ILE A 64 2.48 -14.65 -16.08
N HIS A 65 2.26 -15.39 -14.97
CA HIS A 65 2.48 -16.83 -14.90
C HIS A 65 1.21 -17.66 -15.08
N ASN A 66 0.14 -17.09 -15.65
CA ASN A 66 -1.14 -17.78 -15.89
C ASN A 66 -1.68 -18.52 -14.65
N ARG A 67 -1.76 -17.82 -13.50
CA ARG A 67 -2.23 -18.37 -12.22
C ARG A 67 -3.48 -17.67 -11.72
N ALA A 68 -4.27 -18.36 -10.89
CA ALA A 68 -5.42 -17.77 -10.21
C ALA A 68 -5.02 -16.60 -9.31
N LEU A 69 -5.93 -15.62 -9.18
CA LEU A 69 -5.76 -14.38 -8.42
C LEU A 69 -6.46 -14.52 -7.06
N PRO A 70 -5.72 -14.84 -5.98
CA PRO A 70 -6.32 -15.05 -4.66
C PRO A 70 -6.71 -13.73 -4.02
N ILE A 71 -7.96 -13.63 -3.58
CA ILE A 71 -8.52 -12.49 -2.87
C ILE A 71 -9.14 -12.95 -1.56
N TYR A 72 -8.78 -12.32 -0.46
CA TYR A 72 -9.30 -12.60 0.87
C TYR A 72 -10.78 -12.25 1.00
N GLY A 73 -11.54 -13.11 1.67
CA GLY A 73 -12.97 -12.95 1.88
C GLY A 73 -13.73 -12.74 0.56
N LYS A 74 -14.63 -11.78 0.52
CA LYS A 74 -15.39 -11.36 -0.67
C LYS A 74 -14.70 -10.23 -1.46
N GLY A 75 -13.48 -9.83 -1.07
CA GLY A 75 -12.71 -8.74 -1.70
C GLY A 75 -13.29 -7.34 -1.48
N ASN A 76 -14.16 -7.18 -0.48
CA ASN A 76 -14.81 -5.90 -0.16
C ASN A 76 -13.96 -4.99 0.73
N ASN A 77 -12.89 -5.52 1.34
CA ASN A 77 -11.95 -4.70 2.11
C ASN A 77 -11.43 -3.56 1.24
N SER A 78 -11.54 -2.35 1.78
CA SER A 78 -11.21 -1.13 1.07
C SER A 78 -9.88 -0.56 1.55
N ARG A 79 -9.04 -0.19 0.62
CA ARG A 79 -7.71 0.40 0.87
C ARG A 79 -7.53 1.65 0.04
N GLU A 80 -6.81 2.57 0.61
CA GLU A 80 -6.26 3.70 -0.10
C GLU A 80 -4.88 3.33 -0.65
N TRP A 81 -4.64 3.63 -1.92
CA TRP A 81 -3.42 3.26 -2.63
C TRP A 81 -2.67 4.50 -3.09
N ILE A 82 -1.36 4.53 -2.84
CA ILE A 82 -0.49 5.62 -3.28
C ILE A 82 0.67 5.07 -4.12
N PHE A 83 0.93 5.71 -5.26
CA PHE A 83 2.06 5.34 -6.09
C PHE A 83 3.37 5.71 -5.38
N VAL A 84 4.35 4.81 -5.40
CA VAL A 84 5.58 4.95 -4.60
C VAL A 84 6.34 6.25 -4.90
N LYS A 85 6.34 6.72 -6.15
CA LYS A 85 6.99 7.98 -6.53
C LYS A 85 6.34 9.18 -5.86
N ASP A 86 5.01 9.21 -5.80
CA ASP A 86 4.28 10.27 -5.09
C ASP A 86 4.59 10.26 -3.58
N HIS A 87 4.70 9.05 -2.99
CA HIS A 87 5.09 8.92 -1.60
C HIS A 87 6.51 9.43 -1.33
N CYS A 88 7.48 9.07 -2.18
CA CYS A 88 8.84 9.59 -2.07
C CYS A 88 8.89 11.13 -2.18
N GLU A 89 8.10 11.72 -3.09
CA GLU A 89 7.98 13.18 -3.21
C GLU A 89 7.39 13.80 -1.92
N ALA A 90 6.39 13.13 -1.31
CA ALA A 90 5.80 13.57 -0.05
C ALA A 90 6.84 13.60 1.08
N LEU A 91 7.59 12.49 1.25
CA LEU A 91 8.63 12.39 2.26
C LEU A 91 9.68 13.49 2.11
N PHE A 92 10.14 13.73 0.89
CA PHE A 92 11.11 14.78 0.61
C PHE A 92 10.58 16.19 0.92
N LYS A 93 9.31 16.45 0.60
CA LYS A 93 8.67 17.73 0.94
C LYS A 93 8.46 17.88 2.44
N VAL A 94 8.06 16.82 3.15
CA VAL A 94 7.94 16.84 4.61
C VAL A 94 9.31 17.08 5.24
N PHE A 95 10.37 16.44 4.76
CA PHE A 95 11.73 16.69 5.23
C PHE A 95 12.14 18.18 5.08
N LYS A 96 11.82 18.81 3.94
CA LYS A 96 12.18 20.21 3.68
C LYS A 96 11.32 21.25 4.38
N LYS A 97 10.02 20.97 4.55
CA LYS A 97 9.02 21.98 4.95
C LYS A 97 8.18 21.58 6.17
N GLY A 98 8.33 20.36 6.62
CA GLY A 98 7.57 19.86 7.77
C GLY A 98 8.05 20.52 9.07
N LYS A 99 7.13 20.65 10.01
CA LYS A 99 7.42 21.15 11.35
C LYS A 99 7.82 20.00 12.27
N ILE A 100 8.93 20.13 12.97
CA ILE A 100 9.43 19.15 13.96
C ILE A 100 8.33 18.79 14.96
N GLY A 101 8.26 17.52 15.34
CA GLY A 101 7.26 16.98 16.25
C GLY A 101 5.86 16.80 15.65
N ASN A 102 5.67 17.13 14.38
CA ASN A 102 4.38 16.97 13.73
C ASN A 102 4.23 15.62 13.04
N PHE A 103 2.97 15.18 12.97
CA PHE A 103 2.50 14.02 12.22
C PHE A 103 1.93 14.49 10.88
N TYR A 104 2.18 13.72 9.81
CA TYR A 104 1.65 13.98 8.47
C TYR A 104 1.10 12.70 7.86
N ASN A 105 -0.19 12.69 7.54
CA ASN A 105 -0.81 11.62 6.77
C ASN A 105 -0.51 11.78 5.28
N ILE A 106 -0.04 10.71 4.64
CA ILE A 106 0.33 10.69 3.23
C ILE A 106 -0.55 9.67 2.50
N GLY A 107 -1.48 10.15 1.70
CA GLY A 107 -2.40 9.31 0.95
C GLY A 107 -2.95 9.99 -0.30
N SER A 108 -3.66 9.22 -1.11
CA SER A 108 -4.28 9.69 -2.34
C SER A 108 -5.67 10.30 -2.12
N ASN A 109 -6.23 10.13 -0.93
CA ASN A 109 -7.63 10.43 -0.58
C ASN A 109 -8.68 9.64 -1.37
N ILE A 110 -8.31 8.55 -2.05
CA ILE A 110 -9.23 7.72 -2.83
C ILE A 110 -9.09 6.26 -2.41
N ASN A 111 -10.22 5.65 -2.04
CA ASN A 111 -10.28 4.25 -1.63
C ASN A 111 -10.81 3.35 -2.74
N PHE A 112 -10.25 2.16 -2.85
CA PHE A 112 -10.70 1.10 -3.75
C PHE A 112 -10.90 -0.21 -3.01
N LYS A 113 -11.90 -1.00 -3.39
CA LYS A 113 -12.05 -2.38 -2.91
C LYS A 113 -10.98 -3.26 -3.53
N ASN A 114 -10.49 -4.24 -2.80
CA ASN A 114 -9.46 -5.14 -3.33
C ASN A 114 -9.90 -5.84 -4.64
N LYS A 115 -11.17 -6.22 -4.75
CA LYS A 115 -11.71 -6.81 -5.99
C LYS A 115 -11.64 -5.86 -7.19
N ASP A 116 -11.74 -4.55 -6.98
CA ASP A 116 -11.69 -3.56 -8.07
C ASP A 116 -10.25 -3.36 -8.56
N ILE A 117 -9.26 -3.44 -7.65
CA ILE A 117 -7.83 -3.48 -8.02
C ILE A 117 -7.54 -4.68 -8.94
N VAL A 118 -8.08 -5.85 -8.62
CA VAL A 118 -7.90 -7.05 -9.48
C VAL A 118 -8.50 -6.84 -10.86
N LYS A 119 -9.73 -6.33 -10.94
CA LYS A 119 -10.39 -6.04 -12.23
C LYS A 119 -9.59 -5.04 -13.07
N LEU A 120 -9.08 -3.96 -12.43
CA LEU A 120 -8.22 -3.00 -13.11
C LEU A 120 -6.93 -3.62 -13.64
N LEU A 121 -6.27 -4.47 -12.85
CA LEU A 121 -5.05 -5.16 -13.29
C LEU A 121 -5.30 -6.12 -14.45
N ILE A 122 -6.41 -6.87 -14.43
CA ILE A 122 -6.80 -7.73 -15.56
C ILE A 122 -7.04 -6.88 -16.82
N LYS A 123 -7.77 -5.76 -16.68
CA LYS A 123 -8.01 -4.83 -17.80
C LYS A 123 -6.70 -4.26 -18.38
N ILE A 124 -5.75 -3.89 -17.53
CA ILE A 124 -4.43 -3.42 -17.94
C ILE A 124 -3.67 -4.55 -18.66
N ALA A 125 -3.65 -5.75 -18.06
CA ALA A 125 -2.95 -6.90 -18.61
C ALA A 125 -3.45 -7.30 -20.01
N ASN A 126 -4.77 -7.32 -20.23
CA ASN A 126 -5.38 -7.65 -21.53
C ASN A 126 -4.98 -6.68 -22.65
N LYS A 127 -4.58 -5.44 -22.30
CA LYS A 127 -4.06 -4.47 -23.27
C LYS A 127 -2.58 -4.68 -23.61
N LYS A 128 -1.85 -5.45 -22.82
CA LYS A 128 -0.39 -5.55 -22.90
C LYS A 128 0.12 -6.95 -23.24
N ILE A 129 -0.64 -7.97 -22.86
CA ILE A 129 -0.28 -9.39 -23.05
C ILE A 129 -1.53 -10.23 -23.34
N LYS A 130 -1.34 -11.39 -23.96
CA LYS A 130 -2.38 -12.43 -23.99
C LYS A 130 -2.54 -13.04 -22.60
N VAL A 131 -3.62 -12.69 -21.90
CA VAL A 131 -3.89 -13.22 -20.56
C VAL A 131 -4.37 -14.67 -20.66
N GLY A 132 -3.74 -15.56 -19.89
CA GLY A 132 -4.04 -16.98 -19.94
C GLY A 132 -5.37 -17.33 -19.24
N LYS A 133 -5.99 -18.46 -19.63
CA LYS A 133 -7.31 -18.92 -19.15
C LYS A 133 -7.43 -19.19 -17.65
N ASN A 134 -6.29 -19.42 -16.97
CA ASN A 134 -6.26 -19.68 -15.53
C ASN A 134 -6.25 -18.39 -14.68
N VAL A 135 -6.13 -17.21 -15.31
CA VAL A 135 -6.17 -15.92 -14.63
C VAL A 135 -7.62 -15.59 -14.27
N LYS A 136 -8.09 -16.13 -13.16
CA LYS A 136 -9.44 -15.93 -12.64
C LYS A 136 -9.37 -15.53 -11.16
N ILE A 137 -10.30 -14.69 -10.69
CA ILE A 137 -10.41 -14.35 -9.27
C ILE A 137 -10.77 -15.63 -8.51
N LYS A 138 -10.00 -15.93 -7.46
CA LYS A 138 -10.28 -17.01 -6.51
C LYS A 138 -10.44 -16.41 -5.12
N PHE A 139 -11.65 -16.38 -4.61
CA PHE A 139 -11.89 -15.99 -3.23
C PHE A 139 -11.34 -17.03 -2.27
N VAL A 140 -10.67 -16.59 -1.23
CA VAL A 140 -10.02 -17.44 -0.22
C VAL A 140 -10.39 -16.95 1.17
N THR A 141 -10.33 -17.83 2.18
CA THR A 141 -10.63 -17.50 3.58
C THR A 141 -9.89 -16.23 4.00
N ASP A 142 -10.59 -15.32 4.67
CA ASP A 142 -10.01 -14.09 5.17
C ASP A 142 -9.03 -14.35 6.33
N ARG A 143 -8.20 -13.38 6.63
CA ARG A 143 -7.25 -13.46 7.73
C ARG A 143 -7.85 -12.81 8.99
N PRO A 144 -7.53 -13.30 10.19
CA PRO A 144 -7.92 -12.66 11.44
C PRO A 144 -7.43 -11.21 11.52
N GLY A 145 -8.22 -10.33 12.13
CA GLY A 145 -7.86 -8.93 12.33
C GLY A 145 -7.69 -8.13 11.02
N HIS A 146 -8.32 -8.57 9.93
CA HIS A 146 -8.21 -7.88 8.65
C HIS A 146 -9.09 -6.63 8.65
N ASP A 147 -8.47 -5.45 8.72
CA ASP A 147 -9.18 -4.18 8.66
C ASP A 147 -10.13 -4.12 7.46
N TYR A 148 -11.36 -3.75 7.69
CA TYR A 148 -12.35 -3.60 6.62
C TYR A 148 -12.03 -2.40 5.73
N ARG A 149 -11.60 -1.28 6.34
CA ARG A 149 -11.26 -0.04 5.63
C ARG A 149 -10.04 0.63 6.24
N TYR A 150 -9.14 1.11 5.38
CA TYR A 150 -8.03 1.98 5.73
C TYR A 150 -8.06 3.22 4.84
N ALA A 151 -8.19 4.40 5.44
CA ALA A 151 -8.33 5.67 4.74
C ALA A 151 -7.78 6.82 5.58
N LEU A 152 -6.85 7.59 5.03
CA LEU A 152 -6.20 8.72 5.68
C LEU A 152 -6.76 10.05 5.16
N ASP A 153 -6.80 11.05 6.00
CA ASP A 153 -7.02 12.44 5.61
C ASP A 153 -5.66 13.10 5.38
N SER A 154 -5.36 13.45 4.14
CA SER A 154 -4.10 14.09 3.74
C SER A 154 -4.24 15.63 3.59
N THR A 155 -5.24 16.23 4.20
CA THR A 155 -5.50 17.68 4.12
C THR A 155 -4.36 18.47 4.76
N LYS A 156 -3.81 18.00 5.88
CA LYS A 156 -2.74 18.69 6.61
C LYS A 156 -1.48 18.81 5.76
N ILE A 157 -1.00 17.72 5.18
CA ILE A 157 0.20 17.75 4.34
C ILE A 157 0.00 18.66 3.11
N ASN A 158 -1.19 18.65 2.52
CA ASN A 158 -1.51 19.56 1.42
C ASN A 158 -1.39 21.01 1.85
N LYS A 159 -2.09 21.41 2.92
CA LYS A 159 -2.13 22.81 3.38
C LYS A 159 -0.79 23.31 3.95
N LYS A 160 -0.04 22.47 4.66
CA LYS A 160 1.16 22.88 5.40
C LYS A 160 2.46 22.66 4.62
N VAL A 161 2.50 21.70 3.71
CA VAL A 161 3.71 21.29 2.99
C VAL A 161 3.57 21.49 1.48
N GLY A 162 2.35 21.73 0.98
CA GLY A 162 2.08 21.95 -0.43
C GLY A 162 2.23 20.68 -1.27
N TRP A 163 1.87 19.51 -0.70
CA TRP A 163 1.92 18.23 -1.41
C TRP A 163 0.55 17.61 -1.58
N LYS A 164 0.35 17.00 -2.75
CA LYS A 164 -0.82 16.20 -3.11
C LYS A 164 -0.39 15.09 -4.06
N ALA A 165 -0.96 13.89 -3.90
CA ALA A 165 -0.73 12.79 -4.83
C ALA A 165 -1.21 13.19 -6.24
N LYS A 166 -0.38 12.92 -7.26
CA LYS A 166 -0.63 13.32 -8.65
C LYS A 166 -0.97 12.13 -9.54
N THR A 167 -0.39 10.96 -9.26
CA THR A 167 -0.53 9.77 -10.10
C THR A 167 -1.90 9.14 -9.90
N LYS A 168 -2.71 9.10 -10.95
CA LYS A 168 -3.99 8.38 -10.94
C LYS A 168 -3.74 6.89 -10.78
N LEU A 169 -4.63 6.18 -10.06
CA LEU A 169 -4.44 4.75 -9.76
C LEU A 169 -4.22 3.91 -11.03
N ILE A 170 -5.02 4.11 -12.06
CA ILE A 170 -4.92 3.32 -13.30
C ILE A 170 -3.58 3.55 -14.02
N GLU A 171 -3.08 4.77 -14.00
CA GLU A 171 -1.78 5.14 -14.56
C GLU A 171 -0.65 4.46 -13.77
N GLY A 172 -0.62 4.63 -12.44
CA GLY A 172 0.38 4.01 -11.60
C GLY A 172 0.37 2.47 -11.66
N LEU A 173 -0.83 1.84 -11.76
CA LEU A 173 -0.95 0.39 -11.96
C LEU A 173 -0.38 -0.03 -13.32
N SER A 174 -0.61 0.75 -14.38
CA SER A 174 -0.05 0.48 -15.71
C SER A 174 1.48 0.57 -15.68
N LEU A 175 2.04 1.63 -15.13
CA LEU A 175 3.50 1.79 -14.97
C LEU A 175 4.11 0.66 -14.12
N THR A 176 3.42 0.26 -13.05
CA THR A 176 3.84 -0.85 -12.20
C THR A 176 3.84 -2.17 -12.98
N PHE A 177 2.78 -2.45 -13.74
CA PHE A 177 2.67 -3.65 -14.58
C PHE A 177 3.79 -3.72 -15.61
N ASP A 178 4.04 -2.61 -16.31
CA ASP A 178 5.11 -2.51 -17.33
C ASP A 178 6.47 -2.79 -16.71
N TRP A 179 6.74 -2.22 -15.54
CA TRP A 179 8.00 -2.47 -14.86
C TRP A 179 8.22 -3.97 -14.57
N TYR A 180 7.23 -4.68 -14.02
CA TYR A 180 7.35 -6.12 -13.74
C TYR A 180 7.43 -6.94 -15.04
N LEU A 181 6.77 -6.52 -16.10
CA LEU A 181 6.83 -7.19 -17.39
C LEU A 181 8.23 -7.10 -18.01
N LEU A 182 8.85 -5.92 -17.94
CA LEU A 182 10.22 -5.68 -18.42
C LEU A 182 11.29 -6.29 -17.50
N ASN A 183 11.01 -6.39 -16.20
CA ASN A 183 11.96 -6.86 -15.19
C ASN A 183 11.59 -8.24 -14.63
N LYS A 184 11.22 -9.20 -15.48
CA LYS A 184 10.82 -10.55 -15.04
C LYS A 184 11.90 -11.26 -14.20
N LYS A 185 13.18 -10.93 -14.41
CA LYS A 185 14.30 -11.44 -13.62
C LYS A 185 14.18 -11.07 -12.14
N TYR A 186 13.54 -9.96 -11.79
CA TYR A 186 13.29 -9.55 -10.41
C TYR A 186 12.57 -10.62 -9.60
N PHE A 187 11.60 -11.32 -10.19
CA PHE A 187 10.93 -12.42 -9.50
C PHE A 187 11.84 -13.62 -9.22
N LYS A 188 12.92 -13.80 -9.99
CA LYS A 188 13.88 -14.89 -9.78
C LYS A 188 14.79 -14.63 -8.58
N THR A 189 14.98 -13.38 -8.15
CA THR A 189 15.77 -13.01 -6.97
C THR A 189 15.05 -13.28 -5.65
N ILE A 190 13.78 -13.66 -5.70
CA ILE A 190 12.91 -13.83 -4.53
C ILE A 190 12.51 -15.31 -4.43
N LYS A 191 12.59 -15.88 -3.23
CA LYS A 191 12.20 -17.28 -3.00
C LYS A 191 10.73 -17.48 -3.42
N LYS A 192 10.46 -18.50 -4.23
CA LYS A 192 9.13 -18.80 -4.76
C LYS A 192 8.06 -18.92 -3.67
N ASN A 193 8.42 -19.48 -2.52
CA ASN A 193 7.52 -19.58 -1.37
C ASN A 193 7.07 -18.21 -0.85
N ASP A 194 7.93 -17.20 -0.84
CA ASP A 194 7.60 -15.86 -0.36
C ASP A 194 6.59 -15.16 -1.30
N ILE A 195 6.67 -15.47 -2.61
CA ILE A 195 5.71 -14.96 -3.60
C ILE A 195 4.35 -15.69 -3.48
N THR A 196 4.37 -17.03 -3.28
CA THR A 196 3.16 -17.86 -3.39
C THR A 196 2.45 -18.11 -2.06
N LYS A 197 3.19 -18.07 -0.95
CA LYS A 197 2.67 -18.32 0.40
C LYS A 197 1.55 -17.33 0.75
N ARG A 198 0.47 -17.84 1.36
CA ARG A 198 -0.56 -17.00 1.97
C ARG A 198 -0.10 -16.58 3.37
N ILE A 199 -0.09 -15.27 3.62
CA ILE A 199 0.21 -14.69 4.93
C ILE A 199 -1.06 -14.70 5.78
N GLY A 200 -0.93 -14.91 7.10
CA GLY A 200 -2.04 -14.84 8.05
C GLY A 200 -2.94 -16.10 8.10
N LYS A 201 -2.42 -17.26 7.73
CA LYS A 201 -3.04 -18.52 8.13
C LYS A 201 -2.74 -18.77 9.61
N ILE A 202 -3.78 -19.01 10.40
CA ILE A 202 -3.65 -19.73 11.66
C ILE A 202 -3.33 -21.18 11.29
N LYS A 203 -2.32 -21.75 11.91
CA LYS A 203 -2.02 -23.18 11.83
C LYS A 203 -3.11 -23.97 12.53
#